data_fb2a2df6babea1531e973b600d74c140
#
_entry.id   fb2a2df6babea1531e973b600d74c140
#
_cell.length_a   1.000
_cell.length_b   1.000
_cell.length_c   1.000
_cell.angle_alpha   90.00
_cell.angle_beta   90.00
_cell.angle_gamma   90.00
#
_symmetry.space_group_name_H-M   'P 1'
#
loop_
_entity.id
_entity.type
_entity.pdbx_description
1 polymer ?
#
loop_
_entity_poly.entity_id
_entity_poly.type
_entity_poly.pdbx_seq_one_letter_code
_entity_poly.pdbx_strand_id
1 'polypeptide(L)'
;MKTHAKAIVIGGGVVGCSVLYHLAKAGWKDIILIERSELTSGSSWHAAGGFHTLNGDPNVAKLQAYTVGLYKELEDLSGQSCSLHLTGGVMMADSPERMDFLRMTHARGRCLGMETELITPSEAKAMFPLMDESHFVGALWDPVEGHLDPSGTTHAYAKAAQVLGAEIELRNPVLEITQDTMEYGMWLQKMEP
;
A
#
# COMPACT_ATOMS: atom_id res chain seq x y z
N MET A 1 0.92 1.66 31.05
CA MET A 1 1.58 2.14 29.84
C MET A 1 3.02 1.64 29.85
N LYS A 2 3.50 1.16 28.72
CA LYS A 2 4.87 0.67 28.55
C LYS A 2 5.85 1.86 28.66
N THR A 3 6.92 1.71 29.41
CA THR A 3 7.92 2.77 29.62
C THR A 3 9.13 2.64 28.70
N HIS A 4 9.31 1.47 28.08
CA HIS A 4 10.43 1.17 27.16
C HIS A 4 9.92 0.30 26.02
N ALA A 5 10.48 0.46 24.84
CA ALA A 5 10.29 -0.40 23.71
C ALA A 5 11.56 -0.46 22.86
N LYS A 6 11.81 -1.59 22.21
CA LYS A 6 12.96 -1.78 21.30
C LYS A 6 12.83 -0.94 20.05
N ALA A 7 11.61 -0.75 19.57
CA ALA A 7 11.30 0.16 18.46
C ALA A 7 9.91 0.78 18.64
N ILE A 8 9.80 2.04 18.26
CA ILE A 8 8.57 2.80 18.31
C ILE A 8 8.25 3.30 16.90
N VAL A 9 7.04 3.04 16.44
CA VAL A 9 6.51 3.57 15.17
C VAL A 9 5.54 4.71 15.52
N ILE A 10 5.76 5.88 14.95
CA ILE A 10 4.90 7.06 15.18
C ILE A 10 3.99 7.26 13.97
N GLY A 11 2.69 7.16 14.19
CA GLY A 11 1.64 7.37 13.20
C GLY A 11 0.93 6.09 12.76
N GLY A 12 -0.41 6.08 12.87
CA GLY A 12 -1.32 4.97 12.60
C GLY A 12 -1.93 4.98 11.18
N GLY A 13 -1.26 5.60 10.20
CA GLY A 13 -1.60 5.46 8.79
C GLY A 13 -1.08 4.14 8.20
N VAL A 14 -1.41 3.88 6.92
CA VAL A 14 -1.01 2.65 6.22
C VAL A 14 0.50 2.40 6.27
N VAL A 15 1.32 3.45 6.14
CA VAL A 15 2.79 3.32 6.19
C VAL A 15 3.25 2.87 7.57
N GLY A 16 2.79 3.52 8.65
CA GLY A 16 3.17 3.14 10.02
C GLY A 16 2.70 1.74 10.39
N CYS A 17 1.46 1.38 10.06
CA CYS A 17 0.94 0.03 10.29
C CYS A 17 1.71 -1.03 9.49
N SER A 18 2.10 -0.72 8.24
CA SER A 18 2.94 -1.59 7.42
C SER A 18 4.34 -1.76 8.01
N VAL A 19 4.98 -0.68 8.48
CA VAL A 19 6.29 -0.75 9.16
C VAL A 19 6.20 -1.62 10.41
N LEU A 20 5.19 -1.40 11.25
CA LEU A 20 4.99 -2.19 12.47
C LEU A 20 4.84 -3.68 12.15
N TYR A 21 4.00 -4.00 11.15
CA TYR A 21 3.80 -5.38 10.69
C TYR A 21 5.10 -6.02 10.21
N HIS A 22 5.88 -5.33 9.36
CA HIS A 22 7.11 -5.89 8.81
C HIS A 22 8.20 -6.06 9.87
N LEU A 23 8.28 -5.17 10.86
CA LEU A 23 9.14 -5.38 12.03
C LEU A 23 8.73 -6.63 12.82
N ALA A 24 7.44 -6.79 13.10
CA ALA A 24 6.92 -7.97 13.78
C ALA A 24 7.16 -9.27 12.98
N LYS A 25 6.90 -9.24 11.66
CA LYS A 25 7.16 -10.35 10.72
C LYS A 25 8.64 -10.71 10.66
N ALA A 26 9.53 -9.73 10.76
CA ALA A 26 10.98 -9.94 10.85
C ALA A 26 11.46 -10.46 12.23
N GLY A 27 10.53 -10.76 13.14
CA GLY A 27 10.82 -11.34 14.47
C GLY A 27 11.17 -10.32 15.55
N TRP A 28 11.02 -9.01 15.28
CA TRP A 28 11.20 -8.00 16.32
C TRP A 28 10.15 -8.14 17.40
N LYS A 29 10.60 -8.13 18.65
CA LYS A 29 9.75 -8.15 19.84
C LYS A 29 9.89 -6.81 20.56
N ASP A 30 8.91 -6.50 21.41
CA ASP A 30 8.94 -5.27 22.18
C ASP A 30 8.87 -4.02 21.30
N ILE A 31 7.94 -4.04 20.36
CA ILE A 31 7.68 -2.96 19.40
C ILE A 31 6.27 -2.40 19.59
N ILE A 32 6.14 -1.09 19.42
CA ILE A 32 4.87 -0.39 19.64
C ILE A 32 4.64 0.66 18.55
N LEU A 33 3.39 0.84 18.15
CA LEU A 33 2.94 1.97 17.35
C LEU A 33 2.15 2.92 18.24
N ILE A 34 2.44 4.23 18.11
CA ILE A 34 1.75 5.30 18.80
C ILE A 34 1.05 6.20 17.77
N GLU A 35 -0.26 6.36 17.94
CA GLU A 35 -1.10 7.20 17.08
C GLU A 35 -1.82 8.25 17.93
N ARG A 36 -1.79 9.51 17.48
CA ARG A 36 -2.42 10.64 18.19
C ARG A 36 -3.94 10.58 18.26
N SER A 37 -4.57 9.87 17.30
CA SER A 37 -6.01 9.77 17.14
C SER A 37 -6.41 8.32 16.94
N GLU A 38 -7.20 8.02 15.91
CA GLU A 38 -7.55 6.67 15.46
C GLU A 38 -6.68 6.24 14.28
N LEU A 39 -6.56 4.94 14.05
CA LEU A 39 -5.93 4.46 12.81
C LEU A 39 -6.63 5.07 11.60
N THR A 40 -5.87 5.33 10.53
CA THR A 40 -6.34 5.91 9.27
C THR A 40 -6.77 7.37 9.31
N SER A 41 -6.89 8.00 10.46
CA SER A 41 -7.44 9.36 10.63
C SER A 41 -6.71 10.47 9.84
N GLY A 42 -5.51 10.21 9.34
CA GLY A 42 -4.77 11.10 8.44
C GLY A 42 -5.13 10.89 6.96
N SER A 43 -4.12 10.74 6.10
CA SER A 43 -4.30 10.64 4.64
C SER A 43 -4.82 9.27 4.17
N SER A 44 -4.70 8.21 4.98
CA SER A 44 -5.00 6.85 4.53
C SER A 44 -6.47 6.65 4.12
N TRP A 45 -7.43 7.20 4.86
CA TRP A 45 -8.84 7.03 4.56
C TRP A 45 -9.31 7.84 3.34
N HIS A 46 -8.53 8.85 2.92
CA HIS A 46 -8.84 9.67 1.73
C HIS A 46 -8.35 9.03 0.42
N ALA A 47 -7.55 7.96 0.49
CA ALA A 47 -6.97 7.34 -0.69
C ALA A 47 -8.05 6.66 -1.54
N ALA A 48 -7.92 6.73 -2.86
CA ALA A 48 -8.85 6.09 -3.79
C ALA A 48 -8.76 4.55 -3.77
N GLY A 49 -7.65 4.01 -3.27
CA GLY A 49 -7.44 2.57 -3.13
C GLY A 49 -7.02 1.83 -4.40
N GLY A 50 -6.86 2.53 -5.51
CA GLY A 50 -6.33 1.92 -6.75
C GLY A 50 -4.85 1.57 -6.62
N PHE A 51 -4.44 0.46 -7.21
CA PHE A 51 -3.06 0.03 -7.27
C PHE A 51 -2.71 -0.56 -8.63
N HIS A 52 -1.42 -0.53 -8.96
CA HIS A 52 -0.87 -1.10 -10.18
C HIS A 52 0.52 -1.69 -9.90
N THR A 53 0.96 -2.60 -10.75
CA THR A 53 2.29 -3.25 -10.64
C THR A 53 3.24 -2.80 -11.76
N LEU A 54 2.71 -2.23 -12.83
CA LEU A 54 3.48 -1.74 -13.95
C LEU A 54 4.15 -0.41 -13.61
N ASN A 55 5.46 -0.42 -13.45
CA ASN A 55 6.26 0.77 -13.12
C ASN A 55 7.50 0.88 -14.00
N GLY A 56 7.94 2.12 -14.23
CA GLY A 56 9.16 2.41 -14.98
C GLY A 56 10.45 1.99 -14.26
N ASP A 57 10.43 1.94 -12.94
CA ASP A 57 11.54 1.45 -12.12
C ASP A 57 11.31 -0.02 -11.73
N PRO A 58 12.25 -0.94 -12.05
CA PRO A 58 12.08 -2.36 -11.76
C PRO A 58 12.05 -2.69 -10.26
N ASN A 59 12.67 -1.88 -9.40
CA ASN A 59 12.61 -2.11 -7.95
C ASN A 59 11.24 -1.72 -7.40
N VAL A 60 10.67 -0.61 -7.89
CA VAL A 60 9.30 -0.19 -7.53
C VAL A 60 8.28 -1.21 -8.03
N ALA A 61 8.41 -1.70 -9.26
CA ALA A 61 7.54 -2.77 -9.80
C ALA A 61 7.58 -4.04 -8.94
N LYS A 62 8.78 -4.47 -8.49
CA LYS A 62 8.93 -5.62 -7.57
C LYS A 62 8.27 -5.35 -6.21
N LEU A 63 8.42 -4.14 -5.66
CA LEU A 63 7.80 -3.76 -4.40
C LEU A 63 6.27 -3.76 -4.51
N GLN A 64 5.73 -3.25 -5.61
CA GLN A 64 4.29 -3.25 -5.87
C GLN A 64 3.75 -4.68 -6.02
N ALA A 65 4.42 -5.54 -6.79
CA ALA A 65 4.05 -6.95 -6.93
C ALA A 65 4.09 -7.70 -5.59
N TYR A 66 5.12 -7.49 -4.77
CA TYR A 66 5.18 -8.01 -3.41
C TYR A 66 3.99 -7.57 -2.57
N THR A 67 3.65 -6.29 -2.65
CA THR A 67 2.56 -5.69 -1.85
C THR A 67 1.20 -6.28 -2.22
N VAL A 68 0.92 -6.48 -3.52
CA VAL A 68 -0.34 -7.10 -3.97
C VAL A 68 -0.48 -8.53 -3.44
N GLY A 69 0.59 -9.34 -3.50
CA GLY A 69 0.62 -10.69 -2.90
C GLY A 69 0.44 -10.68 -1.39
N LEU A 70 0.97 -9.65 -0.72
CA LEU A 70 0.89 -9.52 0.73
C LEU A 70 -0.53 -9.25 1.25
N TYR A 71 -1.40 -8.60 0.49
CA TYR A 71 -2.77 -8.30 0.96
C TYR A 71 -3.55 -9.55 1.34
N LYS A 72 -3.42 -10.63 0.57
CA LYS A 72 -4.04 -11.91 0.92
C LYS A 72 -3.45 -12.51 2.19
N GLU A 73 -2.14 -12.46 2.35
CA GLU A 73 -1.48 -12.92 3.59
C GLU A 73 -1.98 -12.15 4.81
N LEU A 74 -2.19 -10.83 4.66
CA LEU A 74 -2.73 -9.99 5.74
C LEU A 74 -4.15 -10.38 6.11
N GLU A 75 -5.02 -10.63 5.13
CA GLU A 75 -6.39 -11.09 5.38
C GLU A 75 -6.40 -12.43 6.12
N ASP A 76 -5.62 -13.40 5.64
CA ASP A 76 -5.51 -14.73 6.24
C ASP A 76 -4.99 -14.67 7.70
N LEU A 77 -4.01 -13.81 7.97
CA LEU A 77 -3.39 -13.68 9.30
C LEU A 77 -4.24 -12.88 10.28
N SER A 78 -4.83 -11.79 9.81
CA SER A 78 -5.53 -10.82 10.67
C SER A 78 -7.02 -11.09 10.81
N GLY A 79 -7.63 -11.83 9.88
CA GLY A 79 -9.08 -11.95 9.74
C GLY A 79 -9.77 -10.64 9.33
N GLN A 80 -9.01 -9.62 8.91
CA GLN A 80 -9.53 -8.34 8.44
C GLN A 80 -9.42 -8.26 6.92
N SER A 81 -10.55 -8.04 6.25
CA SER A 81 -10.53 -7.87 4.80
C SER A 81 -9.87 -6.56 4.38
N CYS A 82 -9.02 -6.65 3.35
CA CYS A 82 -8.51 -5.52 2.59
C CYS A 82 -9.47 -5.10 1.48
N SER A 83 -10.55 -5.87 1.25
CA SER A 83 -11.46 -5.71 0.10
C SER A 83 -10.70 -5.64 -1.22
N LEU A 84 -9.81 -6.62 -1.44
CA LEU A 84 -8.98 -6.70 -2.62
C LEU A 84 -9.81 -7.15 -3.83
N HIS A 85 -9.84 -6.32 -4.87
CA HIS A 85 -10.49 -6.61 -6.15
C HIS A 85 -9.49 -6.48 -7.29
N LEU A 86 -9.11 -7.60 -7.88
CA LEU A 86 -8.25 -7.65 -9.07
C LEU A 86 -9.13 -7.51 -10.32
N THR A 87 -9.52 -6.28 -10.62
CA THR A 87 -10.39 -5.96 -11.76
C THR A 87 -9.61 -5.78 -13.05
N GLY A 88 -8.28 -5.72 -12.96
CA GLY A 88 -7.42 -5.26 -14.01
C GLY A 88 -7.46 -3.74 -14.20
N GLY A 89 -6.56 -3.23 -15.05
CA GLY A 89 -6.46 -1.83 -15.39
C GLY A 89 -6.24 -1.62 -16.89
N VAL A 90 -6.82 -0.55 -17.43
CA VAL A 90 -6.68 -0.18 -18.85
C VAL A 90 -6.08 1.21 -18.95
N MET A 91 -4.90 1.31 -19.57
CA MET A 91 -4.30 2.59 -19.93
C MET A 91 -4.67 2.92 -21.38
N MET A 92 -5.40 4.02 -21.58
CA MET A 92 -5.85 4.43 -22.91
C MET A 92 -4.82 5.30 -23.62
N ALA A 93 -4.76 5.19 -24.94
CA ALA A 93 -4.02 6.07 -25.84
C ALA A 93 -4.98 6.86 -26.71
N ASP A 94 -4.92 8.18 -26.58
CA ASP A 94 -5.72 9.17 -27.35
C ASP A 94 -4.99 9.68 -28.61
N SER A 95 -3.71 9.30 -28.76
CA SER A 95 -2.87 9.68 -29.89
C SER A 95 -1.88 8.58 -30.28
N PRO A 96 -1.32 8.61 -31.51
CA PRO A 96 -0.26 7.69 -31.92
C PRO A 96 0.96 7.74 -31.02
N GLU A 97 1.38 8.92 -30.57
CA GLU A 97 2.52 9.12 -29.67
C GLU A 97 2.27 8.47 -28.31
N ARG A 98 1.04 8.59 -27.78
CA ARG A 98 0.65 7.91 -26.57
C ARG A 98 0.63 6.39 -26.76
N MET A 99 0.19 5.90 -27.92
CA MET A 99 0.22 4.48 -28.24
C MET A 99 1.66 3.93 -28.33
N ASP A 100 2.61 4.70 -28.86
CA ASP A 100 4.03 4.31 -28.88
C ASP A 100 4.60 4.23 -27.45
N PHE A 101 4.21 5.15 -26.57
CA PHE A 101 4.55 5.05 -25.15
C PHE A 101 3.97 3.77 -24.53
N LEU A 102 2.73 3.39 -24.84
CA LEU A 102 2.13 2.15 -24.32
C LEU A 102 2.83 0.90 -24.86
N ARG A 103 3.25 0.90 -26.14
CA ARG A 103 4.06 -0.20 -26.72
C ARG A 103 5.39 -0.37 -25.98
N MET A 104 6.07 0.75 -25.70
CA MET A 104 7.31 0.73 -24.90
C MET A 104 7.06 0.22 -23.49
N THR A 105 5.98 0.66 -22.86
CA THR A 105 5.57 0.26 -21.50
C THR A 105 5.24 -1.24 -21.45
N HIS A 106 4.52 -1.76 -22.45
CA HIS A 106 4.25 -3.19 -22.62
C HIS A 106 5.55 -4.01 -22.76
N ALA A 107 6.46 -3.57 -23.63
CA ALA A 107 7.74 -4.26 -23.83
C ALA A 107 8.55 -4.31 -22.53
N ARG A 108 8.57 -3.22 -21.74
CA ARG A 108 9.20 -3.18 -20.42
C ARG A 108 8.50 -4.12 -19.43
N GLY A 109 7.18 -4.12 -19.38
CA GLY A 109 6.40 -5.03 -18.55
C GLY A 109 6.76 -6.49 -18.80
N ARG A 110 6.86 -6.89 -20.08
CA ARG A 110 7.30 -8.24 -20.46
C ARG A 110 8.70 -8.58 -19.99
N CYS A 111 9.64 -7.62 -20.03
CA CYS A 111 11.00 -7.81 -19.49
C CYS A 111 10.98 -8.03 -17.96
N LEU A 112 9.96 -7.54 -17.27
CA LEU A 112 9.75 -7.72 -15.83
C LEU A 112 8.91 -8.96 -15.50
N GLY A 113 8.49 -9.75 -16.51
CA GLY A 113 7.67 -10.94 -16.33
C GLY A 113 6.17 -10.66 -16.15
N MET A 114 5.71 -9.47 -16.54
CA MET A 114 4.30 -9.08 -16.42
C MET A 114 3.50 -9.53 -17.66
N GLU A 115 2.26 -9.94 -17.44
CA GLU A 115 1.33 -10.40 -18.46
C GLU A 115 0.42 -9.26 -18.95
N THR A 116 1.03 -8.15 -19.42
CA THR A 116 0.27 -7.04 -20.02
C THR A 116 -0.05 -7.33 -21.49
N GLU A 117 -1.11 -6.71 -22.02
CA GLU A 117 -1.57 -6.89 -23.40
C GLU A 117 -1.92 -5.56 -24.07
N LEU A 118 -1.54 -5.39 -25.34
CA LEU A 118 -2.00 -4.26 -26.15
C LEU A 118 -3.35 -4.63 -26.77
N ILE A 119 -4.37 -3.85 -26.49
CA ILE A 119 -5.74 -4.09 -26.90
C ILE A 119 -6.31 -2.94 -27.72
N THR A 120 -7.37 -3.21 -28.46
CA THR A 120 -8.12 -2.23 -29.22
C THR A 120 -9.04 -1.37 -28.33
N PRO A 121 -9.46 -0.18 -28.78
CA PRO A 121 -10.47 0.60 -28.06
C PRO A 121 -11.78 -0.16 -27.84
N SER A 122 -12.20 -0.99 -28.79
CA SER A 122 -13.42 -1.79 -28.67
C SER A 122 -13.31 -2.89 -27.60
N GLU A 123 -12.16 -3.54 -27.47
CA GLU A 123 -11.89 -4.49 -26.39
C GLU A 123 -11.87 -3.78 -25.03
N ALA A 124 -11.26 -2.60 -24.94
CA ALA A 124 -11.28 -1.77 -23.73
C ALA A 124 -12.70 -1.35 -23.36
N LYS A 125 -13.53 -0.97 -24.35
CA LYS A 125 -14.95 -0.64 -24.13
C LYS A 125 -15.76 -1.82 -23.60
N ALA A 126 -15.47 -3.03 -24.05
CA ALA A 126 -16.13 -4.23 -23.52
C ALA A 126 -15.87 -4.42 -22.01
N MET A 127 -14.69 -4.01 -21.52
CA MET A 127 -14.32 -4.02 -20.09
C MET A 127 -14.91 -2.82 -19.33
N PHE A 128 -15.00 -1.66 -19.98
CA PHE A 128 -15.54 -0.42 -19.40
C PHE A 128 -16.58 0.23 -20.33
N PRO A 129 -17.85 -0.22 -20.29
CA PRO A 129 -18.90 0.17 -21.23
C PRO A 129 -19.25 1.65 -21.27
N LEU A 130 -18.95 2.41 -20.21
CA LEU A 130 -19.22 3.85 -20.11
C LEU A 130 -18.26 4.72 -20.94
N MET A 131 -17.18 4.13 -21.45
CA MET A 131 -16.17 4.85 -22.23
C MET A 131 -16.66 5.12 -23.66
N ASP A 132 -16.28 6.27 -24.23
CA ASP A 132 -16.41 6.55 -25.66
C ASP A 132 -15.13 6.15 -26.38
N GLU A 133 -15.18 5.03 -27.10
CA GLU A 133 -14.03 4.46 -27.80
C GLU A 133 -13.53 5.31 -28.99
N SER A 134 -14.37 6.21 -29.52
CA SER A 134 -14.01 7.04 -30.67
C SER A 134 -12.86 8.01 -30.44
N HIS A 135 -12.55 8.29 -29.18
CA HIS A 135 -11.47 9.20 -28.77
C HIS A 135 -10.09 8.51 -28.61
N PHE A 136 -10.01 7.20 -28.86
CA PHE A 136 -8.81 6.41 -28.57
C PHE A 136 -8.32 5.62 -29.77
N VAL A 137 -7.00 5.44 -29.87
CA VAL A 137 -6.34 4.70 -30.94
C VAL A 137 -5.85 3.31 -30.48
N GLY A 138 -5.86 3.04 -29.18
CA GLY A 138 -5.47 1.76 -28.58
C GLY A 138 -5.39 1.86 -27.06
N ALA A 139 -5.05 0.75 -26.44
CA ALA A 139 -4.90 0.66 -25.00
C ALA A 139 -3.86 -0.40 -24.60
N LEU A 140 -3.43 -0.35 -23.34
CA LEU A 140 -2.67 -1.37 -22.64
C LEU A 140 -3.51 -1.92 -21.50
N TRP A 141 -3.70 -3.22 -21.48
CA TRP A 141 -4.35 -3.97 -20.42
C TRP A 141 -3.32 -4.56 -19.45
N ASP A 142 -3.53 -4.39 -18.15
CA ASP A 142 -2.80 -5.07 -17.08
C ASP A 142 -3.78 -5.86 -16.19
N PRO A 143 -3.72 -7.21 -16.19
CA PRO A 143 -4.65 -8.05 -15.43
C PRO A 143 -4.43 -7.98 -13.91
N VAL A 144 -3.28 -7.50 -13.45
CA VAL A 144 -2.89 -7.50 -12.01
C VAL A 144 -3.23 -6.17 -11.32
N GLU A 145 -3.75 -5.20 -12.04
CA GLU A 145 -4.26 -3.96 -11.46
C GLU A 145 -5.60 -4.16 -10.75
N GLY A 146 -5.95 -3.22 -9.87
CA GLY A 146 -7.22 -3.29 -9.16
C GLY A 146 -7.38 -2.22 -8.11
N HIS A 147 -8.25 -2.52 -7.16
CA HIS A 147 -8.50 -1.62 -6.03
C HIS A 147 -8.76 -2.40 -4.74
N LEU A 148 -8.65 -1.68 -3.62
CA LEU A 148 -8.86 -2.19 -2.28
C LEU A 148 -9.43 -1.10 -1.38
N ASP A 149 -9.87 -1.47 -0.16
CA ASP A 149 -10.21 -0.49 0.88
C ASP A 149 -8.94 -0.04 1.62
N PRO A 150 -8.53 1.24 1.50
CA PRO A 150 -7.35 1.75 2.19
C PRO A 150 -7.45 1.67 3.71
N SER A 151 -8.64 1.88 4.27
CA SER A 151 -8.88 1.78 5.71
C SER A 151 -8.85 0.32 6.17
N GLY A 152 -9.54 -0.56 5.47
CA GLY A 152 -9.53 -2.01 5.73
C GLY A 152 -8.12 -2.58 5.68
N THR A 153 -7.33 -2.19 4.66
CA THR A 153 -5.93 -2.60 4.51
C THR A 153 -5.05 -2.10 5.68
N THR A 154 -5.24 -0.85 6.09
CA THR A 154 -4.50 -0.30 7.26
C THR A 154 -4.82 -1.08 8.52
N HIS A 155 -6.09 -1.39 8.76
CA HIS A 155 -6.52 -2.22 9.89
C HIS A 155 -6.01 -3.67 9.79
N ALA A 156 -5.92 -4.23 8.58
CA ALA A 156 -5.36 -5.56 8.37
C ALA A 156 -3.88 -5.61 8.77
N TYR A 157 -3.07 -4.64 8.35
CA TYR A 157 -1.68 -4.50 8.81
C TYR A 157 -1.58 -4.39 10.33
N ALA A 158 -2.39 -3.50 10.94
CA ALA A 158 -2.39 -3.28 12.38
C ALA A 158 -2.73 -4.57 13.16
N LYS A 159 -3.81 -5.24 12.78
CA LYS A 159 -4.22 -6.51 13.40
C LYS A 159 -3.20 -7.63 13.20
N ALA A 160 -2.65 -7.77 11.98
CA ALA A 160 -1.60 -8.74 11.71
C ALA A 160 -0.35 -8.50 12.57
N ALA A 161 0.06 -7.24 12.75
CA ALA A 161 1.15 -6.88 13.65
C ALA A 161 0.85 -7.27 15.10
N GLN A 162 -0.39 -7.04 15.59
CA GLN A 162 -0.83 -7.44 16.94
C GLN A 162 -0.85 -8.95 17.12
N VAL A 163 -1.28 -9.71 16.12
CA VAL A 163 -1.21 -11.19 16.13
C VAL A 163 0.24 -11.67 16.30
N LEU A 164 1.20 -10.96 15.71
CA LEU A 164 2.63 -11.24 15.83
C LEU A 164 3.27 -10.68 17.12
N GLY A 165 2.49 -10.02 17.98
CA GLY A 165 2.91 -9.54 19.31
C GLY A 165 3.34 -8.07 19.38
N ALA A 166 3.05 -7.26 18.36
CA ALA A 166 3.23 -5.81 18.43
C ALA A 166 2.11 -5.14 19.24
N GLU A 167 2.41 -3.99 19.84
CA GLU A 167 1.46 -3.18 20.59
C GLU A 167 1.04 -1.96 19.77
N ILE A 168 -0.18 -1.46 20.00
CA ILE A 168 -0.70 -0.23 19.38
C ILE A 168 -1.38 0.61 20.46
N GLU A 169 -0.94 1.84 20.61
CA GLU A 169 -1.57 2.84 21.44
C GLU A 169 -2.20 3.94 20.60
N LEU A 170 -3.50 4.14 20.79
CA LEU A 170 -4.28 5.19 20.12
C LEU A 170 -4.51 6.36 21.06
N ARG A 171 -4.91 7.51 20.50
CA ARG A 171 -5.21 8.76 21.26
C ARG A 171 -4.04 9.21 22.15
N ASN A 172 -2.84 8.95 21.66
CA ASN A 172 -1.61 9.23 22.36
C ASN A 172 -0.65 10.05 21.48
N PRO A 173 -0.77 11.39 21.47
CA PRO A 173 0.11 12.22 20.66
C PRO A 173 1.54 12.20 21.19
N VAL A 174 2.51 12.02 20.29
CA VAL A 174 3.92 12.26 20.57
C VAL A 174 4.17 13.76 20.46
N LEU A 175 4.65 14.38 21.54
CA LEU A 175 4.88 15.83 21.61
C LEU A 175 6.31 16.19 21.28
N GLU A 176 7.25 15.38 21.74
CA GLU A 176 8.67 15.64 21.59
C GLU A 176 9.45 14.33 21.45
N ILE A 177 10.51 14.36 20.70
CA ILE A 177 11.49 13.28 20.56
C ILE A 177 12.83 13.85 20.97
N THR A 178 13.40 13.34 22.06
CA THR A 178 14.73 13.74 22.54
C THR A 178 15.69 12.55 22.45
N GLN A 179 16.93 12.83 22.09
CA GLN A 179 17.99 11.83 22.08
C GLN A 179 18.81 11.96 23.36
N ASP A 180 18.97 10.86 24.08
CA ASP A 180 19.93 10.82 25.19
C ASP A 180 21.35 10.69 24.61
N THR A 181 22.28 11.52 25.13
CA THR A 181 23.69 11.51 24.71
C THR A 181 24.52 10.42 25.39
N MET A 182 23.99 9.77 26.42
CA MET A 182 24.72 8.80 27.24
C MET A 182 24.33 7.34 26.96
N GLU A 183 23.14 7.09 26.40
CA GLU A 183 22.68 5.79 25.93
C GLU A 183 21.94 5.95 24.59
N TYR A 184 22.00 4.96 23.69
CA TYR A 184 21.26 4.94 22.43
C TYR A 184 19.73 4.79 22.70
N GLY A 185 19.10 5.82 23.27
CA GLY A 185 17.70 5.87 23.60
C GLY A 185 17.04 7.15 23.08
N MET A 186 15.82 7.04 22.61
CA MET A 186 14.93 8.17 22.37
C MET A 186 13.83 8.19 23.43
N TRP A 187 13.57 9.35 24.00
CA TRP A 187 12.47 9.56 24.94
C TRP A 187 11.30 10.19 24.21
N LEU A 188 10.10 9.69 24.45
CA LEU A 188 8.86 10.27 23.97
C LEU A 188 8.15 10.97 25.14
N GLN A 189 7.88 12.26 24.99
CA GLN A 189 7.09 12.99 25.99
C GLN A 189 5.61 12.91 25.61
N LYS A 190 4.80 12.51 26.57
CA LYS A 190 3.35 12.41 26.50
C LYS A 190 2.71 13.66 27.12
N MET A 191 1.54 14.08 26.61
CA MET A 191 0.66 14.96 27.35
C MET A 191 0.17 14.24 28.62
N GLU A 192 0.37 14.84 29.76
CA GLU A 192 -0.37 14.45 30.98
C GLU A 192 -1.85 14.87 30.80
N PRO A 193 -2.80 14.05 31.27
CA PRO A 193 -4.22 14.33 31.12
C PRO A 193 -4.68 15.60 31.85
#